data_b09776e2b351fbab36a669fc141189ad
#
_entry.id   b09776e2b351fbab36a669fc141189ad
#
_cell.length_a   1.000
_cell.length_b   1.000
_cell.length_c   1.000
_cell.angle_alpha   90.00
_cell.angle_beta   90.00
_cell.angle_gamma   90.00
#
_symmetry.space_group_name_H-M   'P 1'
#
loop_
_entity.id
_entity.type
_entity.pdbx_description
1 polymer ?
#
loop_
_entity_poly.entity_id
_entity_poly.type
_entity_poly.pdbx_seq_one_letter_code
_entity_poly.pdbx_strand_id
1 'polypeptide(L)'
;IQKADIGIGMGITGTEVVKKVADCILVDDSFSTIVDGVEEGRRITSNIKKIILYLLAGNIVEVLLVFISMVLNMEMFTTLQLLWINLVTDSIPAIMLAFEKKTEDQMENTLANKYNESFFTPLLTAKIVIGAIIKSIVMLIIFIYFAKEADVNTAGSLLFIYLVTHELLFSFSCRNIKKSVLNKDIFSNKKLTLGVFLILLVQIIVLVTPISKYFIVPNIKINYILITIGICFIMFVLGELVKPIYTKLFKDYREVKNEK
;
A
#
# COMPACT_ATOMS: atom_id res chain seq x y z
N ILE A 1 -10.43 0.46 -37.07
CA ILE A 1 -9.36 0.32 -36.08
C ILE A 1 -9.07 1.70 -35.46
N GLN A 2 -8.77 2.74 -36.25
CA GLN A 2 -8.51 4.10 -35.76
C GLN A 2 -9.63 4.75 -34.94
N LYS A 3 -10.90 4.34 -35.13
CA LYS A 3 -12.07 4.85 -34.43
C LYS A 3 -12.45 4.03 -33.20
N ALA A 4 -11.79 2.91 -32.97
CA ALA A 4 -12.00 2.08 -31.80
C ALA A 4 -11.31 2.72 -30.59
N ASP A 5 -11.84 2.48 -29.40
CA ASP A 5 -11.16 2.88 -28.13
C ASP A 5 -9.81 2.18 -27.98
N ILE A 6 -9.71 0.93 -28.49
CA ILE A 6 -8.46 0.18 -28.64
C ILE A 6 -8.53 -0.56 -29.97
N GLY A 7 -7.71 -0.13 -30.94
CA GLY A 7 -7.59 -0.76 -32.26
C GLY A 7 -6.61 -1.93 -32.20
N ILE A 8 -7.05 -3.15 -32.53
CA ILE A 8 -6.21 -4.35 -32.54
C ILE A 8 -5.96 -4.79 -33.97
N GLY A 9 -4.70 -4.94 -34.36
CA GLY A 9 -4.27 -5.45 -35.66
C GLY A 9 -3.63 -6.83 -35.56
N MET A 10 -3.79 -7.65 -36.63
CA MET A 10 -3.12 -8.93 -36.73
C MET A 10 -1.67 -8.74 -37.18
N GLY A 11 -0.74 -9.47 -36.58
CA GLY A 11 0.69 -9.35 -36.85
C GLY A 11 1.17 -10.14 -38.06
N ILE A 12 0.59 -11.32 -38.28
CA ILE A 12 0.94 -12.21 -39.40
C ILE A 12 0.10 -11.88 -40.63
N THR A 13 -1.22 -11.88 -40.48
CA THR A 13 -2.17 -11.68 -41.59
C THR A 13 -2.54 -10.22 -41.83
N GLY A 14 -2.22 -9.32 -40.88
CA GLY A 14 -2.53 -7.90 -40.98
C GLY A 14 -1.65 -7.17 -42.02
N THR A 15 -2.26 -6.23 -42.76
CA THR A 15 -1.51 -5.37 -43.66
C THR A 15 -0.65 -4.35 -42.93
N GLU A 16 0.41 -3.85 -43.55
CA GLU A 16 1.28 -2.81 -42.99
C GLU A 16 0.51 -1.52 -42.61
N VAL A 17 -0.59 -1.24 -43.32
CA VAL A 17 -1.46 -0.10 -43.02
C VAL A 17 -2.19 -0.32 -41.68
N VAL A 18 -2.73 -1.53 -41.48
CA VAL A 18 -3.40 -1.91 -40.23
C VAL A 18 -2.41 -1.87 -39.06
N LYS A 19 -1.21 -2.41 -39.23
CA LYS A 19 -0.17 -2.40 -38.21
C LYS A 19 0.26 -0.98 -37.78
N LYS A 20 0.26 -0.03 -38.75
CA LYS A 20 0.62 1.37 -38.44
C LYS A 20 -0.44 2.15 -37.65
N VAL A 21 -1.72 1.75 -37.76
CA VAL A 21 -2.84 2.46 -37.15
C VAL A 21 -3.43 1.74 -35.93
N ALA A 22 -3.01 0.50 -35.67
CA ALA A 22 -3.44 -0.28 -34.53
C ALA A 22 -2.71 0.17 -33.26
N ASP A 23 -3.43 0.25 -32.13
CA ASP A 23 -2.88 0.50 -30.80
C ASP A 23 -2.15 -0.73 -30.26
N CYS A 24 -2.59 -1.92 -30.67
CA CYS A 24 -2.02 -3.21 -30.27
C CYS A 24 -1.92 -4.15 -31.47
N ILE A 25 -0.82 -4.92 -31.54
CA ILE A 25 -0.59 -5.90 -32.61
C ILE A 25 -0.49 -7.29 -31.98
N LEU A 26 -1.33 -8.23 -32.45
CA LEU A 26 -1.28 -9.64 -32.09
C LEU A 26 -0.20 -10.35 -32.91
N VAL A 27 0.91 -10.69 -32.26
CA VAL A 27 2.07 -11.31 -32.96
C VAL A 27 1.75 -12.73 -33.47
N ASP A 28 0.86 -13.43 -32.79
CA ASP A 28 0.44 -14.81 -33.07
C ASP A 28 -0.90 -14.92 -33.81
N ASP A 29 -1.53 -13.79 -34.14
CA ASP A 29 -2.87 -13.68 -34.72
C ASP A 29 -3.96 -14.47 -33.93
N SER A 30 -3.73 -14.72 -32.64
CA SER A 30 -4.63 -15.52 -31.83
C SER A 30 -5.60 -14.66 -31.02
N PHE A 31 -6.89 -14.95 -31.12
CA PHE A 31 -7.91 -14.28 -30.31
C PHE A 31 -7.74 -14.55 -28.81
N SER A 32 -7.21 -15.72 -28.41
CA SER A 32 -6.95 -16.04 -27.00
C SER A 32 -5.98 -15.06 -26.36
N THR A 33 -5.00 -14.56 -27.11
CA THR A 33 -4.03 -13.57 -26.66
C THR A 33 -4.69 -12.23 -26.31
N ILE A 34 -5.83 -11.88 -26.93
CA ILE A 34 -6.64 -10.71 -26.52
C ILE A 34 -7.21 -10.93 -25.11
N VAL A 35 -7.75 -12.12 -24.86
CA VAL A 35 -8.33 -12.46 -23.54
C VAL A 35 -7.26 -12.41 -22.46
N ASP A 36 -6.08 -12.98 -22.74
CA ASP A 36 -4.93 -12.93 -21.82
C ASP A 36 -4.48 -11.48 -21.58
N GLY A 37 -4.47 -10.65 -22.62
CA GLY A 37 -4.17 -9.23 -22.53
C GLY A 37 -5.16 -8.46 -21.65
N VAL A 38 -6.46 -8.75 -21.76
CA VAL A 38 -7.50 -8.15 -20.90
C VAL A 38 -7.34 -8.60 -19.46
N GLU A 39 -7.07 -9.88 -19.21
CA GLU A 39 -6.83 -10.42 -17.86
C GLU A 39 -5.62 -9.74 -17.22
N GLU A 40 -4.52 -9.62 -17.95
CA GLU A 40 -3.29 -8.99 -17.47
C GLU A 40 -3.50 -7.49 -17.20
N GLY A 41 -4.19 -6.76 -18.08
CA GLY A 41 -4.53 -5.36 -17.87
C GLY A 41 -5.38 -5.13 -16.62
N ARG A 42 -6.33 -6.03 -16.33
CA ARG A 42 -7.11 -6.01 -15.09
C ARG A 42 -6.25 -6.27 -13.85
N ARG A 43 -5.28 -7.21 -13.93
CA ARG A 43 -4.33 -7.48 -12.88
C ARG A 43 -3.47 -6.25 -12.57
N ILE A 44 -2.92 -5.63 -13.61
CA ILE A 44 -2.11 -4.41 -13.49
C ILE A 44 -2.90 -3.29 -12.82
N THR A 45 -4.12 -3.01 -13.27
CA THR A 45 -4.99 -1.98 -12.70
C THR A 45 -5.30 -2.25 -11.23
N SER A 46 -5.58 -3.51 -10.89
CA SER A 46 -5.80 -3.93 -9.49
C SER A 46 -4.56 -3.69 -8.62
N ASN A 47 -3.37 -4.03 -9.15
CA ASN A 47 -2.12 -3.85 -8.42
C ASN A 47 -1.77 -2.37 -8.24
N ILE A 48 -2.04 -1.52 -9.25
CA ILE A 48 -1.89 -0.06 -9.12
C ILE A 48 -2.78 0.48 -7.99
N LYS A 49 -4.05 0.03 -7.87
CA LYS A 49 -4.93 0.43 -6.76
C LYS A 49 -4.35 0.04 -5.38
N LYS A 50 -3.70 -1.12 -5.27
CA LYS A 50 -3.03 -1.56 -4.03
C LYS A 50 -1.84 -0.69 -3.68
N ILE A 51 -1.01 -0.35 -4.68
CA ILE A 51 0.14 0.54 -4.53
C ILE A 51 -0.31 1.93 -4.08
N ILE A 52 -1.35 2.47 -4.72
CA ILE A 52 -1.89 3.79 -4.35
C ILE A 52 -2.45 3.78 -2.93
N LEU A 53 -3.19 2.74 -2.53
CA LEU A 53 -3.64 2.59 -1.14
C LEU A 53 -2.46 2.63 -0.17
N TYR A 54 -1.40 1.89 -0.48
CA TYR A 54 -0.20 1.79 0.34
C TYR A 54 0.48 3.15 0.50
N LEU A 55 0.87 3.76 -0.62
CA LEU A 55 1.62 5.01 -0.63
C LEU A 55 0.80 6.20 -0.12
N LEU A 56 -0.44 6.39 -0.58
CA LEU A 56 -1.23 7.54 -0.14
C LEU A 56 -1.61 7.46 1.34
N ALA A 57 -1.93 6.26 1.85
CA ALA A 57 -2.26 6.13 3.27
C ALA A 57 -1.06 6.43 4.17
N GLY A 58 0.16 6.03 3.78
CA GLY A 58 1.40 6.37 4.49
C GLY A 58 1.71 7.86 4.42
N ASN A 59 1.78 8.42 3.22
CA ASN A 59 2.12 9.83 3.01
C ASN A 59 1.14 10.81 3.70
N ILE A 60 -0.16 10.50 3.74
CA ILE A 60 -1.13 11.33 4.48
C ILE A 60 -0.82 11.30 5.99
N VAL A 61 -0.45 10.16 6.55
CA VAL A 61 -0.05 10.05 7.96
C VAL A 61 1.17 10.92 8.24
N GLU A 62 2.21 10.83 7.39
CA GLU A 62 3.42 11.64 7.53
C GLU A 62 3.11 13.14 7.48
N VAL A 63 2.34 13.57 6.48
CA VAL A 63 1.94 14.99 6.33
C VAL A 63 1.15 15.46 7.57
N LEU A 64 0.20 14.67 8.07
CA LEU A 64 -0.58 15.03 9.26
C LEU A 64 0.32 15.14 10.50
N LEU A 65 1.25 14.21 10.70
CA LEU A 65 2.15 14.23 11.86
C LEU A 65 3.17 15.37 11.78
N VAL A 66 3.71 15.65 10.60
CA VAL A 66 4.60 16.81 10.38
C VAL A 66 3.85 18.11 10.64
N PHE A 67 2.60 18.24 10.17
CA PHE A 67 1.78 19.41 10.44
C PHE A 67 1.51 19.58 11.94
N ILE A 68 1.13 18.49 12.64
CA ILE A 68 0.91 18.50 14.09
C ILE A 68 2.22 18.85 14.85
N SER A 69 3.34 18.30 14.40
CA SER A 69 4.68 18.58 14.93
C SER A 69 4.99 20.09 14.90
N MET A 70 4.70 20.73 13.75
CA MET A 70 4.87 22.19 13.60
C MET A 70 3.95 23.00 14.54
N VAL A 71 2.67 22.60 14.65
CA VAL A 71 1.69 23.28 15.53
C VAL A 71 2.05 23.14 16.99
N LEU A 72 2.54 21.98 17.41
CA LEU A 72 2.95 21.71 18.80
C LEU A 72 4.37 22.22 19.12
N ASN A 73 5.11 22.68 18.11
CA ASN A 73 6.52 23.06 18.21
C ASN A 73 7.39 21.95 18.85
N MET A 74 7.13 20.71 18.43
CA MET A 74 7.85 19.51 18.88
C MET A 74 8.32 18.72 17.68
N GLU A 75 9.62 18.44 17.58
CA GLU A 75 10.16 17.64 16.49
C GLU A 75 9.81 16.15 16.67
N MET A 76 8.83 15.65 15.92
CA MET A 76 8.42 14.25 15.95
C MET A 76 9.31 13.37 15.06
N PHE A 77 9.81 13.92 13.96
CA PHE A 77 10.69 13.24 13.01
C PHE A 77 11.82 14.15 12.58
N THR A 78 12.99 13.58 12.35
CA THR A 78 14.07 14.25 11.64
C THR A 78 13.88 14.14 10.13
N THR A 79 14.45 15.08 9.37
CA THR A 79 14.43 15.04 7.90
C THR A 79 14.99 13.72 7.34
N LEU A 80 16.04 13.20 7.97
CA LEU A 80 16.67 11.94 7.54
C LEU A 80 15.75 10.73 7.80
N GLN A 81 14.98 10.73 8.89
CA GLN A 81 13.98 9.69 9.18
C GLN A 81 12.87 9.68 8.12
N LEU A 82 12.31 10.85 7.77
CA LEU A 82 11.30 10.97 6.72
C LEU A 82 11.83 10.55 5.35
N LEU A 83 13.06 10.97 5.01
CA LEU A 83 13.69 10.55 3.76
C LEU A 83 13.90 9.02 3.71
N TRP A 84 14.30 8.43 4.82
CA TRP A 84 14.45 6.98 4.93
C TRP A 84 13.13 6.23 4.72
N ILE A 85 12.06 6.67 5.34
CA ILE A 85 10.73 6.07 5.20
C ILE A 85 10.32 6.11 3.73
N ASN A 86 10.31 7.28 3.11
CA ASN A 86 9.84 7.46 1.74
C ASN A 86 10.71 6.74 0.70
N LEU A 87 12.04 6.73 0.88
CA LEU A 87 12.96 6.15 -0.10
C LEU A 87 13.14 4.64 0.08
N VAL A 88 13.26 4.16 1.31
CA VAL A 88 13.60 2.76 1.58
C VAL A 88 12.36 1.96 1.96
N THR A 89 11.59 2.45 2.93
CA THR A 89 10.47 1.69 3.49
C THR A 89 9.28 1.62 2.53
N ASP A 90 8.98 2.72 1.82
CA ASP A 90 7.82 2.79 0.94
C ASP A 90 8.09 2.24 -0.46
N SER A 91 9.24 2.58 -1.04
CA SER A 91 9.50 2.27 -2.44
C SER A 91 9.59 0.77 -2.71
N ILE A 92 10.27 -0.01 -1.87
CA ILE A 92 10.50 -1.43 -2.11
C ILE A 92 9.19 -2.23 -2.02
N PRO A 93 8.35 -2.12 -0.97
CA PRO A 93 7.07 -2.82 -0.92
C PRO A 93 6.10 -2.36 -2.03
N ALA A 94 6.08 -1.07 -2.39
CA ALA A 94 5.27 -0.57 -3.49
C ALA A 94 5.62 -1.26 -4.82
N ILE A 95 6.92 -1.38 -5.13
CA ILE A 95 7.38 -2.11 -6.32
C ILE A 95 7.00 -3.61 -6.23
N MET A 96 7.13 -4.23 -5.04
CA MET A 96 6.80 -5.64 -4.87
C MET A 96 5.29 -5.93 -4.96
N LEU A 97 4.43 -4.97 -4.60
CA LEU A 97 2.99 -5.05 -4.80
C LEU A 97 2.59 -5.04 -6.29
N ALA A 98 3.40 -4.46 -7.19
CA ALA A 98 3.17 -4.54 -8.63
C ALA A 98 3.21 -5.98 -9.17
N PHE A 99 3.94 -6.87 -8.48
CA PHE A 99 4.05 -8.29 -8.85
C PHE A 99 3.01 -9.19 -8.17
N GLU A 100 1.96 -8.62 -7.54
CA GLU A 100 0.90 -9.43 -6.94
C GLU A 100 0.20 -10.26 -8.01
N LYS A 101 -0.10 -11.51 -7.64
CA LYS A 101 -0.73 -12.47 -8.55
C LYS A 101 -2.18 -12.07 -8.84
N LYS A 102 -2.70 -12.59 -9.95
CA LYS A 102 -4.12 -12.47 -10.29
C LYS A 102 -4.99 -13.14 -9.22
N THR A 103 -6.18 -12.58 -9.00
CA THR A 103 -7.22 -13.21 -8.19
C THR A 103 -8.25 -13.88 -9.09
N GLU A 104 -8.84 -14.99 -8.64
CA GLU A 104 -9.81 -15.78 -9.41
C GLU A 104 -11.01 -14.93 -9.89
N ASP A 105 -11.43 -13.95 -9.10
CA ASP A 105 -12.59 -13.09 -9.36
C ASP A 105 -12.33 -12.01 -10.45
N GLN A 106 -11.13 -11.92 -11.05
CA GLN A 106 -10.80 -10.81 -11.96
C GLN A 106 -11.53 -10.85 -13.29
N MET A 107 -11.86 -12.04 -13.78
CA MET A 107 -12.57 -12.23 -15.05
C MET A 107 -14.10 -12.38 -14.89
N GLU A 108 -14.60 -12.63 -13.68
CA GLU A 108 -16.03 -12.79 -13.40
C GLU A 108 -16.85 -11.51 -13.56
N ASN A 109 -16.23 -10.35 -13.40
CA ASN A 109 -16.91 -9.06 -13.54
C ASN A 109 -17.12 -8.70 -15.02
N THR A 110 -18.36 -8.67 -15.47
CA THR A 110 -18.77 -8.33 -16.83
C THR A 110 -18.31 -6.92 -17.24
N LEU A 111 -17.83 -6.82 -18.46
CA LEU A 111 -17.23 -5.63 -19.09
C LEU A 111 -18.14 -4.39 -19.12
N ALA A 112 -19.46 -4.59 -19.21
CA ALA A 112 -20.42 -3.52 -19.46
C ALA A 112 -20.49 -2.42 -18.39
N ASN A 113 -19.98 -2.69 -17.19
CA ASN A 113 -20.13 -1.80 -16.04
C ASN A 113 -18.85 -1.05 -15.62
N LYS A 114 -17.69 -1.34 -16.20
CA LYS A 114 -16.39 -0.75 -15.75
C LYS A 114 -16.02 0.57 -16.42
N TYR A 115 -16.63 0.93 -17.53
CA TYR A 115 -16.27 2.13 -18.31
C TYR A 115 -16.46 3.45 -17.55
N ASN A 116 -17.27 3.44 -16.46
CA ASN A 116 -17.55 4.62 -15.64
C ASN A 116 -17.06 4.49 -14.19
N GLU A 117 -16.23 3.49 -13.86
CA GLU A 117 -15.69 3.42 -12.51
C GLU A 117 -14.56 4.43 -12.31
N SER A 118 -14.77 5.35 -11.39
CA SER A 118 -13.67 6.16 -10.88
C SER A 118 -12.57 5.24 -10.36
N PHE A 119 -11.34 5.58 -10.67
CA PHE A 119 -10.16 4.87 -10.16
C PHE A 119 -10.17 4.86 -8.62
N PHE A 120 -10.57 5.98 -8.02
CA PHE A 120 -10.80 6.12 -6.58
C PHE A 120 -12.24 5.70 -6.23
N THR A 121 -12.40 4.43 -5.87
CA THR A 121 -13.69 3.94 -5.37
C THR A 121 -13.95 4.47 -3.96
N PRO A 122 -15.23 4.58 -3.52
CA PRO A 122 -15.56 5.00 -2.16
C PRO A 122 -14.85 4.17 -1.08
N LEU A 123 -14.73 2.86 -1.29
CA LEU A 123 -14.01 1.96 -0.40
C LEU A 123 -12.51 2.30 -0.33
N LEU A 124 -11.87 2.53 -1.46
CA LEU A 124 -10.45 2.89 -1.53
C LEU A 124 -10.20 4.22 -0.82
N THR A 125 -11.00 5.24 -1.13
CA THR A 125 -10.89 6.56 -0.52
C THR A 125 -11.13 6.53 0.98
N ALA A 126 -12.17 5.81 1.43
CA ALA A 126 -12.45 5.65 2.86
C ALA A 126 -11.27 4.98 3.60
N LYS A 127 -10.68 3.94 3.03
CA LYS A 127 -9.51 3.27 3.62
C LYS A 127 -8.30 4.17 3.70
N ILE A 128 -8.05 4.97 2.67
CA ILE A 128 -6.93 5.94 2.67
C ILE A 128 -7.17 6.99 3.77
N VAL A 129 -8.29 7.69 3.73
CA VAL A 129 -8.53 8.85 4.61
C VAL A 129 -8.78 8.43 6.06
N ILE A 130 -9.75 7.55 6.31
CA ILE A 130 -10.09 7.12 7.67
C ILE A 130 -8.93 6.33 8.27
N GLY A 131 -8.28 5.47 7.48
CA GLY A 131 -7.10 4.73 7.91
C GLY A 131 -5.95 5.64 8.32
N ALA A 132 -5.66 6.68 7.53
CA ALA A 132 -4.62 7.65 7.85
C ALA A 132 -4.94 8.45 9.12
N ILE A 133 -6.18 8.91 9.30
CA ILE A 133 -6.61 9.63 10.50
C ILE A 133 -6.43 8.76 11.76
N ILE A 134 -6.93 7.53 11.72
CA ILE A 134 -6.81 6.61 12.87
C ILE A 134 -5.35 6.34 13.21
N LYS A 135 -4.51 6.07 12.21
CA LYS A 135 -3.07 5.85 12.40
C LYS A 135 -2.40 7.08 13.01
N SER A 136 -2.67 8.28 12.50
CA SER A 136 -2.10 9.53 13.02
C SER A 136 -2.49 9.77 14.47
N ILE A 137 -3.73 9.48 14.86
CA ILE A 137 -4.19 9.59 16.25
C ILE A 137 -3.41 8.63 17.17
N VAL A 138 -3.29 7.36 16.75
CA VAL A 138 -2.54 6.36 17.54
C VAL A 138 -1.08 6.77 17.70
N MET A 139 -0.46 7.23 16.61
CA MET A 139 0.94 7.67 16.64
C MET A 139 1.12 8.91 17.54
N LEU A 140 0.18 9.84 17.50
CA LEU A 140 0.21 11.00 18.39
C LEU A 140 0.09 10.60 19.86
N ILE A 141 -0.77 9.64 20.19
CA ILE A 141 -0.90 9.09 21.55
C ILE A 141 0.42 8.45 22.00
N ILE A 142 1.04 7.64 21.14
CA ILE A 142 2.35 7.02 21.41
C ILE A 142 3.39 8.10 21.67
N PHE A 143 3.47 9.12 20.84
CA PHE A 143 4.42 10.22 20.97
C PHE A 143 4.24 10.96 22.30
N ILE A 144 3.02 11.41 22.62
CA ILE A 144 2.72 12.15 23.85
C ILE A 144 3.03 11.31 25.10
N TYR A 145 2.72 10.01 25.06
CA TYR A 145 3.01 9.11 26.17
C TYR A 145 4.51 9.01 26.42
N PHE A 146 5.32 8.70 25.40
CA PHE A 146 6.75 8.52 25.58
C PHE A 146 7.52 9.85 25.74
N ALA A 147 7.01 10.95 25.22
CA ALA A 147 7.59 12.27 25.45
C ALA A 147 7.47 12.69 26.92
N LYS A 148 6.43 12.23 27.64
CA LYS A 148 6.26 12.47 29.09
C LYS A 148 7.03 11.46 29.93
N GLU A 149 7.07 10.19 29.51
CA GLU A 149 7.70 9.10 30.27
C GLU A 149 9.23 9.10 30.17
N ALA A 150 9.77 9.55 29.05
CA ALA A 150 11.19 9.60 28.78
C ALA A 150 11.62 11.02 28.34
N ASP A 151 11.67 11.26 27.04
CA ASP A 151 12.02 12.54 26.42
C ASP A 151 11.52 12.59 24.97
N VAL A 152 11.54 13.79 24.36
CA VAL A 152 11.06 14.03 23.00
C VAL A 152 11.85 13.25 21.95
N ASN A 153 13.18 13.11 22.11
CA ASN A 153 14.02 12.40 21.14
C ASN A 153 13.74 10.88 21.17
N THR A 154 13.55 10.33 22.38
CA THR A 154 13.14 8.93 22.55
C THR A 154 11.75 8.69 21.95
N ALA A 155 10.80 9.60 22.18
CA ALA A 155 9.46 9.50 21.62
C ALA A 155 9.48 9.56 20.08
N GLY A 156 10.22 10.50 19.48
CA GLY A 156 10.38 10.61 18.04
C GLY A 156 11.02 9.35 17.42
N SER A 157 12.02 8.79 18.10
CA SER A 157 12.67 7.55 17.63
C SER A 157 11.73 6.34 17.72
N LEU A 158 10.90 6.23 18.76
CA LEU A 158 9.89 5.19 18.87
C LEU A 158 8.80 5.35 17.82
N LEU A 159 8.44 6.60 17.51
CA LEU A 159 7.51 6.92 16.43
C LEU A 159 8.06 6.50 15.06
N PHE A 160 9.35 6.73 14.80
CA PHE A 160 10.04 6.27 13.60
C PHE A 160 10.03 4.74 13.51
N ILE A 161 10.35 4.02 14.60
CA ILE A 161 10.30 2.55 14.65
C ILE A 161 8.87 2.05 14.40
N TYR A 162 7.87 2.70 15.01
CA TYR A 162 6.46 2.37 14.79
C TYR A 162 6.08 2.53 13.32
N LEU A 163 6.37 3.69 12.72
CA LEU A 163 5.96 3.99 11.35
C LEU A 163 6.55 3.00 10.37
N VAL A 164 7.87 2.77 10.41
CA VAL A 164 8.55 1.77 9.58
C VAL A 164 7.92 0.38 9.75
N THR A 165 7.78 -0.10 10.98
CA THR A 165 7.24 -1.43 11.24
C THR A 165 5.80 -1.57 10.78
N HIS A 166 4.97 -0.53 11.05
CA HIS A 166 3.58 -0.53 10.66
C HIS A 166 3.41 -0.50 9.14
N GLU A 167 4.19 0.29 8.40
CA GLU A 167 4.10 0.35 6.94
C GLU A 167 4.52 -0.97 6.30
N LEU A 168 5.56 -1.61 6.80
CA LEU A 168 5.94 -2.93 6.34
C LEU A 168 4.82 -3.97 6.56
N LEU A 169 4.16 -3.96 7.71
CA LEU A 169 2.99 -4.81 7.96
C LEU A 169 1.80 -4.42 7.08
N PHE A 170 1.57 -3.12 6.90
CA PHE A 170 0.49 -2.60 6.08
C PHE A 170 0.64 -2.97 4.59
N SER A 171 1.87 -3.14 4.10
CA SER A 171 2.11 -3.63 2.74
C SER A 171 1.45 -5.01 2.50
N PHE A 172 1.49 -5.91 3.49
CA PHE A 172 0.75 -7.17 3.42
C PHE A 172 -0.77 -6.96 3.43
N SER A 173 -1.26 -6.01 4.23
CA SER A 173 -2.68 -5.64 4.24
C SER A 173 -3.18 -5.16 2.88
N CYS A 174 -2.36 -4.38 2.16
CA CYS A 174 -2.70 -3.83 0.85
C CYS A 174 -2.83 -4.89 -0.25
N ARG A 175 -2.32 -6.12 -0.07
CA ARG A 175 -2.44 -7.21 -1.04
C ARG A 175 -3.90 -7.54 -1.37
N ASN A 176 -4.79 -7.39 -0.40
CA ASN A 176 -6.23 -7.54 -0.64
C ASN A 176 -6.99 -6.35 -0.02
N ILE A 177 -7.61 -5.55 -0.88
CA ILE A 177 -8.34 -4.37 -0.45
C ILE A 177 -9.67 -4.76 0.25
N LYS A 178 -10.32 -5.83 -0.16
CA LYS A 178 -11.67 -6.21 0.31
C LYS A 178 -11.66 -7.25 1.44
N LYS A 179 -10.82 -8.27 1.32
CA LYS A 179 -10.76 -9.42 2.24
C LYS A 179 -9.56 -9.30 3.18
N SER A 180 -9.66 -9.86 4.38
CA SER A 180 -8.52 -9.97 5.29
C SER A 180 -7.43 -10.85 4.70
N VAL A 181 -6.18 -10.48 4.96
CA VAL A 181 -5.00 -11.27 4.54
C VAL A 181 -4.50 -12.21 5.65
N LEU A 182 -5.16 -12.24 6.82
CA LEU A 182 -4.83 -13.14 7.92
C LEU A 182 -5.26 -14.59 7.59
N ASN A 183 -4.67 -15.16 6.58
CA ASN A 183 -4.88 -16.52 6.13
C ASN A 183 -3.54 -17.17 5.73
N LYS A 184 -3.59 -18.42 5.24
CA LYS A 184 -2.39 -19.16 4.82
C LYS A 184 -1.61 -18.49 3.68
N ASP A 185 -2.23 -17.54 2.98
CA ASP A 185 -1.66 -16.90 1.79
C ASP A 185 -0.93 -15.59 2.07
N ILE A 186 -0.83 -15.17 3.35
CA ILE A 186 -0.18 -13.90 3.73
C ILE A 186 1.25 -13.79 3.15
N PHE A 187 1.99 -14.89 3.05
CA PHE A 187 3.34 -14.95 2.49
C PHE A 187 3.41 -15.49 1.05
N SER A 188 2.29 -15.61 0.34
CA SER A 188 2.27 -16.17 -1.03
C SER A 188 2.97 -15.29 -2.07
N ASN A 189 3.06 -13.98 -1.84
CA ASN A 189 3.93 -13.07 -2.61
C ASN A 189 5.36 -13.12 -2.04
N LYS A 190 6.16 -14.06 -2.55
CA LYS A 190 7.55 -14.27 -2.09
C LYS A 190 8.43 -13.03 -2.29
N LYS A 191 8.18 -12.23 -3.35
CA LYS A 191 8.96 -11.00 -3.62
C LYS A 191 8.68 -9.95 -2.54
N LEU A 192 7.42 -9.72 -2.19
CA LEU A 192 7.04 -8.80 -1.11
C LEU A 192 7.62 -9.27 0.23
N THR A 193 7.47 -10.56 0.55
CA THR A 193 8.00 -11.13 1.80
C THR A 193 9.51 -10.96 1.90
N LEU A 194 10.25 -11.24 0.82
CA LEU A 194 11.70 -11.03 0.79
C LEU A 194 12.07 -9.54 0.92
N GLY A 195 11.36 -8.65 0.20
CA GLY A 195 11.60 -7.21 0.28
C GLY A 195 11.38 -6.67 1.69
N VAL A 196 10.28 -7.02 2.34
CA VAL A 196 9.98 -6.63 3.72
C VAL A 196 11.05 -7.17 4.69
N PHE A 197 11.45 -8.43 4.54
CA PHE A 197 12.50 -9.02 5.36
C PHE A 197 13.85 -8.30 5.21
N LEU A 198 14.23 -7.96 3.98
CA LEU A 198 15.48 -7.20 3.73
C LEU A 198 15.43 -5.81 4.35
N ILE A 199 14.30 -5.10 4.24
CA ILE A 199 14.14 -3.77 4.87
C ILE A 199 14.23 -3.89 6.39
N LEU A 200 13.58 -4.88 7.00
CA LEU A 200 13.66 -5.11 8.44
C LEU A 200 15.09 -5.38 8.88
N LEU A 201 15.87 -6.18 8.14
CA LEU A 201 17.29 -6.40 8.42
C LEU A 201 18.07 -5.09 8.38
N VAL A 202 17.90 -4.30 7.32
CA VAL A 202 18.60 -3.02 7.18
C VAL A 202 18.16 -2.04 8.29
N GLN A 203 16.88 -2.02 8.65
CA GLN A 203 16.37 -1.21 9.77
C GLN A 203 17.04 -1.60 11.10
N ILE A 204 17.18 -2.89 11.38
CA ILE A 204 17.88 -3.36 12.59
C ILE A 204 19.34 -2.92 12.55
N ILE A 205 20.02 -3.06 11.41
CA ILE A 205 21.41 -2.61 11.24
C ILE A 205 21.53 -1.10 11.54
N VAL A 206 20.63 -0.28 11.00
CA VAL A 206 20.61 1.16 11.26
C VAL A 206 20.43 1.46 12.75
N LEU A 207 19.58 0.73 13.45
CA LEU A 207 19.29 0.98 14.87
C LEU A 207 20.42 0.52 15.81
N VAL A 208 21.11 -0.58 15.47
CA VAL A 208 22.13 -1.21 16.35
C VAL A 208 23.55 -0.69 16.10
N THR A 209 23.83 -0.15 14.90
CA THR A 209 25.14 0.35 14.55
C THR A 209 25.32 1.84 14.89
N PRO A 210 26.56 2.38 14.85
CA PRO A 210 26.79 3.81 15.01
C PRO A 210 26.04 4.73 14.03
N ILE A 211 25.45 4.18 12.97
CA ILE A 211 24.61 4.88 12.01
C ILE A 211 23.38 5.48 12.69
N SER A 212 22.88 4.86 13.77
CA SER A 212 21.76 5.35 14.60
C SER A 212 21.93 6.81 15.04
N LYS A 213 23.18 7.27 15.23
CA LYS A 213 23.47 8.67 15.60
C LYS A 213 23.01 9.69 14.56
N TYR A 214 23.09 9.34 13.26
CA TYR A 214 22.61 10.21 12.17
C TYR A 214 21.09 10.31 12.16
N PHE A 215 20.41 9.27 12.63
CA PHE A 215 18.94 9.25 12.77
C PHE A 215 18.47 9.82 14.12
N ILE A 216 19.38 10.34 14.94
CA ILE A 216 19.10 10.88 16.29
C ILE A 216 18.37 9.85 17.16
N VAL A 217 18.73 8.57 17.03
CA VAL A 217 18.16 7.50 17.86
C VAL A 217 19.02 7.35 19.11
N PRO A 218 18.51 7.72 20.30
CA PRO A 218 19.21 7.54 21.57
C PRO A 218 19.24 6.06 21.97
N ASN A 219 19.92 5.75 23.08
CA ASN A 219 19.85 4.42 23.70
C ASN A 219 18.45 4.20 24.29
N ILE A 220 17.57 3.54 23.54
CA ILE A 220 16.19 3.29 23.93
C ILE A 220 16.12 2.01 24.78
N LYS A 221 15.37 2.06 25.88
CA LYS A 221 15.07 0.86 26.67
C LYS A 221 14.33 -0.18 25.82
N ILE A 222 14.81 -1.41 25.83
CA ILE A 222 14.21 -2.51 25.02
C ILE A 222 12.71 -2.67 25.26
N ASN A 223 12.24 -2.44 26.50
CA ASN A 223 10.83 -2.53 26.84
C ASN A 223 9.97 -1.53 26.04
N TYR A 224 10.46 -0.32 25.78
CA TYR A 224 9.74 0.69 24.99
C TYR A 224 9.61 0.25 23.52
N ILE A 225 10.69 -0.33 22.97
CA ILE A 225 10.68 -0.90 21.61
C ILE A 225 9.66 -2.04 21.51
N LEU A 226 9.67 -2.96 22.50
CA LEU A 226 8.73 -4.09 22.51
C LEU A 226 7.27 -3.64 22.65
N ILE A 227 6.98 -2.64 23.49
CA ILE A 227 5.64 -2.05 23.60
C ILE A 227 5.22 -1.44 22.26
N THR A 228 6.08 -0.67 21.63
CA THR A 228 5.82 -0.01 20.35
C THR A 228 5.53 -1.03 19.24
N ILE A 229 6.32 -2.08 19.14
CA ILE A 229 6.11 -3.17 18.18
C ILE A 229 4.81 -3.93 18.51
N GLY A 230 4.52 -4.17 19.79
CA GLY A 230 3.27 -4.78 20.22
C GLY A 230 2.02 -3.99 19.81
N ILE A 231 2.05 -2.66 19.99
CA ILE A 231 0.97 -1.77 19.53
C ILE A 231 0.84 -1.85 18.00
N CYS A 232 1.95 -1.91 17.27
CA CYS A 232 1.97 -2.04 15.82
C CYS A 232 1.23 -3.30 15.34
N PHE A 233 1.52 -4.44 15.96
CA PHE A 233 0.84 -5.71 15.64
C PHE A 233 -0.65 -5.66 15.98
N ILE A 234 -1.02 -5.10 17.13
CA ILE A 234 -2.43 -4.93 17.51
C ILE A 234 -3.16 -4.08 16.47
N MET A 235 -2.58 -2.96 16.05
CA MET A 235 -3.16 -2.07 15.04
C MET A 235 -3.28 -2.75 13.68
N PHE A 236 -2.30 -3.57 13.28
CA PHE A 236 -2.37 -4.38 12.06
C PHE A 236 -3.53 -5.38 12.12
N VAL A 237 -3.65 -6.13 13.21
CA VAL A 237 -4.73 -7.12 13.38
C VAL A 237 -6.10 -6.44 13.41
N LEU A 238 -6.25 -5.34 14.16
CA LEU A 238 -7.49 -4.56 14.18
C LEU A 238 -7.86 -4.04 12.79
N GLY A 239 -6.90 -3.52 12.04
CA GLY A 239 -7.08 -3.09 10.65
C GLY A 239 -7.60 -4.21 9.75
N GLU A 240 -7.08 -5.43 9.93
CA GLU A 240 -7.54 -6.61 9.18
C GLU A 240 -8.96 -7.06 9.58
N LEU A 241 -9.29 -7.01 10.88
CA LEU A 241 -10.62 -7.38 11.38
C LEU A 241 -11.71 -6.39 10.95
N VAL A 242 -11.36 -5.12 10.75
CA VAL A 242 -12.31 -4.08 10.32
C VAL A 242 -12.54 -4.08 8.81
N LYS A 243 -11.70 -4.74 7.99
CA LYS A 243 -11.87 -4.80 6.52
C LYS A 243 -13.26 -5.23 6.05
N PRO A 244 -13.88 -6.27 6.59
CA PRO A 244 -15.25 -6.66 6.19
C PRO A 244 -16.27 -5.56 6.47
N ILE A 245 -16.09 -4.80 7.56
CA ILE A 245 -16.98 -3.68 7.93
C ILE A 245 -16.85 -2.57 6.89
N TYR A 246 -15.63 -2.17 6.52
CA TYR A 246 -15.40 -1.19 5.45
C TYR A 246 -16.02 -1.63 4.13
N THR A 247 -15.82 -2.90 3.76
CA THR A 247 -16.37 -3.45 2.51
C THR A 247 -17.89 -3.43 2.50
N LYS A 248 -18.52 -3.65 3.66
CA LYS A 248 -19.99 -3.59 3.80
C LYS A 248 -20.54 -2.16 3.82
N LEU A 249 -19.86 -1.23 4.49
CA LEU A 249 -20.31 0.17 4.62
C LEU A 249 -20.08 0.98 3.34
N PHE A 250 -18.98 0.75 2.65
CA PHE A 250 -18.57 1.47 1.46
C PHE A 250 -18.70 0.57 0.22
N LYS A 251 -19.83 -0.17 0.11
CA LYS A 251 -20.15 -0.93 -1.10
C LYS A 251 -20.10 0.00 -2.31
N ASP A 252 -19.48 -0.44 -3.38
CA ASP A 252 -19.56 0.26 -4.66
C ASP A 252 -21.05 0.36 -5.07
N TYR A 253 -21.44 1.54 -5.56
CA TYR A 253 -22.83 1.87 -5.94
C TYR A 253 -23.49 0.82 -6.86
N ARG A 254 -22.70 -0.05 -7.46
CA ARG A 254 -23.15 -1.12 -8.39
C ARG A 254 -23.38 -2.48 -7.73
N GLU A 255 -22.67 -2.79 -6.64
CA GLU A 255 -23.00 -3.99 -5.87
C GLU A 255 -24.42 -3.86 -5.30
N VAL A 256 -24.85 -2.63 -4.99
CA VAL A 256 -26.21 -2.31 -4.52
C VAL A 256 -27.27 -2.42 -5.64
N LYS A 257 -26.90 -2.18 -6.90
CA LYS A 257 -27.84 -2.23 -8.04
C LYS A 257 -28.08 -3.65 -8.58
N ASN A 258 -27.16 -4.57 -8.32
CA ASN A 258 -27.28 -5.98 -8.71
C ASN A 258 -27.97 -6.84 -7.62
N GLU A 259 -28.16 -6.30 -6.40
CA GLU A 259 -28.91 -6.95 -5.31
C GLU A 259 -30.40 -6.56 -5.32
N LYS A 260 -30.84 -5.64 -6.22
CA LYS A 260 -32.25 -5.27 -6.48
C LYS A 260 -32.72 -5.81 -7.83
#